data_aa4a4d74af279ea99030706cb08ceca1
#
_entry.id   aa4a4d74af279ea99030706cb08ceca1
#
_cell.length_a   1.000
_cell.length_b   1.000
_cell.length_c   1.000
_cell.angle_alpha   90.00
_cell.angle_beta   90.00
_cell.angle_gamma   90.00
#
_symmetry.space_group_name_H-M   'P 1'
#
loop_
_entity.id
_entity.type
_entity.pdbx_description
1 polymer ?
#
loop_
_entity_poly.entity_id
_entity_poly.type
_entity_poly.pdbx_seq_one_letter_code
_entity_poly.pdbx_strand_id
1 'polypeptide(L)'
;NIAQVIELPNTKVNATCTTSLLNITRLTSIAEYFLSLGAYFHTSIVQYPRALNPKLLPQKLKDKVTREWTEWTADIDANIVKHLKQTRNNDLEQHKKSILKFGNQVVDYMNSGDWNQHWHEFVDYSLVLDKNLGTDIITVYPEFEQYFPSSNITSINIS
;
A
#
# COMPACT_ATOMS: atom_id res chain seq x y z
N ASN A 1 -1.98 -23.18 -2.97
CA ASN A 1 -2.31 -22.15 -2.00
C ASN A 1 -1.04 -21.75 -1.23
N ILE A 2 -0.77 -20.42 -1.08
CA ILE A 2 0.44 -19.90 -0.39
C ILE A 2 0.58 -20.51 1.01
N ALA A 3 -0.52 -20.63 1.75
CA ALA A 3 -0.52 -21.20 3.11
C ALA A 3 0.00 -22.65 3.16
N GLN A 4 -0.24 -23.44 2.14
CA GLN A 4 0.25 -24.83 2.04
C GLN A 4 1.74 -24.90 1.70
N VAL A 5 2.21 -23.96 0.87
CA VAL A 5 3.63 -23.91 0.46
C VAL A 5 4.51 -23.48 1.63
N ILE A 6 4.05 -22.57 2.49
CA ILE A 6 4.79 -22.07 3.67
C ILE A 6 5.04 -23.19 4.70
N GLU A 7 4.17 -24.20 4.78
CA GLU A 7 4.30 -25.32 5.70
C GLU A 7 5.30 -26.40 5.21
N LEU A 8 5.82 -26.31 3.99
CA LEU A 8 6.80 -27.25 3.49
C LEU A 8 8.16 -27.07 4.19
N PRO A 9 8.88 -28.16 4.51
CA PRO A 9 10.19 -28.06 5.12
C PRO A 9 11.18 -27.28 4.25
N ASN A 10 12.00 -26.44 4.89
CA ASN A 10 13.06 -25.66 4.24
C ASN A 10 12.56 -24.69 3.12
N THR A 11 11.29 -24.33 3.13
CA THR A 11 10.71 -23.42 2.16
C THR A 11 10.63 -22.01 2.74
N LYS A 12 11.13 -21.00 1.98
CA LYS A 12 10.93 -19.58 2.25
C LYS A 12 10.05 -18.99 1.17
N VAL A 13 8.96 -18.36 1.58
CA VAL A 13 8.06 -17.66 0.64
C VAL A 13 8.41 -16.18 0.64
N ASN A 14 8.71 -15.66 -0.55
CA ASN A 14 8.90 -14.25 -0.78
C ASN A 14 7.68 -13.70 -1.53
N ALA A 15 7.15 -12.59 -1.04
CA ALA A 15 6.06 -11.88 -1.68
C ALA A 15 6.53 -10.51 -2.15
N THR A 16 6.22 -10.17 -3.39
CA THR A 16 6.47 -8.83 -3.92
C THR A 16 5.19 -8.03 -3.85
N CYS A 17 5.22 -6.93 -3.10
CA CYS A 17 4.14 -5.96 -3.10
C CYS A 17 4.44 -4.88 -4.14
N THR A 18 3.57 -4.76 -5.14
CA THR A 18 3.61 -3.64 -6.06
C THR A 18 2.87 -2.46 -5.43
N THR A 19 3.63 -1.50 -4.91
CA THR A 19 3.09 -0.31 -4.24
C THR A 19 2.81 0.78 -5.26
N SER A 20 1.59 1.26 -5.26
CA SER A 20 1.08 2.33 -6.10
C SER A 20 0.35 3.38 -5.26
N LEU A 21 -0.08 4.46 -5.88
CA LEU A 21 -0.92 5.47 -5.25
C LEU A 21 -2.20 4.85 -4.64
N LEU A 22 -2.75 3.80 -5.26
CA LEU A 22 -3.98 3.15 -4.83
C LEU A 22 -3.85 2.37 -3.52
N ASN A 23 -2.68 1.86 -3.16
CA ASN A 23 -2.53 1.01 -1.98
C ASN A 23 -1.57 1.54 -0.91
N ILE A 24 -0.86 2.64 -1.21
CA ILE A 24 0.14 3.19 -0.28
C ILE A 24 -0.48 3.71 1.03
N THR A 25 -1.73 4.20 0.99
CA THR A 25 -2.46 4.64 2.19
C THR A 25 -2.79 3.51 3.16
N ARG A 26 -2.55 2.24 2.74
CA ARG A 26 -2.78 1.02 3.53
C ARG A 26 -1.47 0.27 3.83
N LEU A 27 -0.35 0.99 3.91
CA LEU A 27 0.98 0.40 4.02
C LEU A 27 1.13 -0.52 5.24
N THR A 28 0.63 -0.11 6.40
CA THR A 28 0.66 -0.91 7.63
C THR A 28 -0.20 -2.17 7.51
N SER A 29 -1.42 -2.05 6.98
CA SER A 29 -2.31 -3.20 6.74
C SER A 29 -1.71 -4.21 5.76
N ILE A 30 -0.98 -3.74 4.75
CA ILE A 30 -0.23 -4.61 3.82
C ILE A 30 0.85 -5.37 4.58
N ALA A 31 1.62 -4.70 5.46
CA ALA A 31 2.63 -5.34 6.27
C ALA A 31 2.04 -6.42 7.18
N GLU A 32 0.95 -6.11 7.88
CA GLU A 32 0.22 -7.06 8.74
C GLU A 32 -0.30 -8.27 7.96
N TYR A 33 -0.90 -8.03 6.79
CA TYR A 33 -1.39 -9.12 5.93
C TYR A 33 -0.28 -10.09 5.54
N PHE A 34 0.87 -9.58 5.10
CA PHE A 34 1.97 -10.46 4.72
C PHE A 34 2.61 -11.18 5.92
N LEU A 35 2.70 -10.52 7.09
CA LEU A 35 3.07 -11.20 8.33
C LEU A 35 2.12 -12.36 8.63
N SER A 36 0.82 -12.15 8.47
CA SER A 36 -0.17 -13.21 8.69
C SER A 36 -0.02 -14.40 7.75
N LEU A 37 0.64 -14.19 6.61
CA LEU A 37 1.01 -15.26 5.68
C LEU A 37 2.36 -15.91 6.03
N GLY A 38 3.18 -15.34 6.91
CA GLY A 38 4.55 -15.78 7.17
C GLY A 38 5.50 -15.59 5.97
N ALA A 39 5.22 -14.62 5.09
CA ALA A 39 6.02 -14.34 3.91
C ALA A 39 7.03 -13.22 4.16
N TYR A 40 8.19 -13.31 3.50
CA TYR A 40 9.14 -12.21 3.44
C TYR A 40 8.77 -11.22 2.34
N PHE A 41 9.18 -9.96 2.51
CA PHE A 41 8.75 -8.87 1.64
C PHE A 41 9.81 -8.40 0.67
N HIS A 42 9.35 -8.10 -0.52
CA HIS A 42 10.03 -7.22 -1.47
C HIS A 42 9.05 -6.15 -1.94
N THR A 43 9.56 -4.95 -2.22
CA THR A 43 8.76 -3.88 -2.83
C THR A 43 9.12 -3.70 -4.29
N SER A 44 8.09 -3.45 -5.09
CA SER A 44 8.20 -2.84 -6.40
C SER A 44 7.31 -1.60 -6.38
N ILE A 45 7.84 -0.43 -6.72
CA ILE A 45 7.09 0.82 -6.67
C ILE A 45 6.69 1.21 -8.08
N VAL A 46 5.40 1.49 -8.28
CA VAL A 46 4.87 1.90 -9.57
C VAL A 46 5.39 3.29 -9.93
N GLN A 47 6.15 3.37 -10.99
CA GLN A 47 6.63 4.64 -11.55
C GLN A 47 5.80 5.07 -12.76
N TYR A 48 5.29 4.10 -13.52
CA TYR A 48 4.44 4.30 -14.69
C TYR A 48 3.24 3.33 -14.65
N PRO A 49 2.06 3.78 -15.10
CA PRO A 49 1.75 5.14 -15.54
C PRO A 49 1.90 6.17 -14.40
N ARG A 50 2.24 7.42 -14.74
CA ARG A 50 2.47 8.49 -13.75
C ARG A 50 1.29 8.67 -12.81
N ALA A 51 0.08 8.55 -13.33
CA ALA A 51 -1.17 8.62 -12.56
C ALA A 51 -1.21 7.69 -11.33
N LEU A 52 -0.46 6.58 -11.33
CA LEU A 52 -0.40 5.64 -10.20
C LEU A 52 0.86 5.81 -9.34
N ASN A 53 1.70 6.82 -9.62
CA ASN A 53 2.94 7.03 -8.89
C ASN A 53 2.67 7.60 -7.48
N PRO A 54 3.23 7.01 -6.42
CA PRO A 54 3.04 7.50 -5.05
C PRO A 54 3.46 8.95 -4.79
N LYS A 55 4.35 9.51 -5.60
CA LYS A 55 4.78 10.92 -5.48
C LYS A 55 3.66 11.93 -5.75
N LEU A 56 2.60 11.50 -6.45
CA LEU A 56 1.41 12.31 -6.70
C LEU A 56 0.55 12.55 -5.45
N LEU A 57 0.71 11.73 -4.41
CA LEU A 57 -0.13 11.80 -3.23
C LEU A 57 -0.10 13.21 -2.63
N PRO A 58 -1.27 13.81 -2.30
CA PRO A 58 -1.32 15.09 -1.61
C PRO A 58 -0.53 15.09 -0.29
N GLN A 59 0.14 16.20 0.03
CA GLN A 59 1.07 16.27 1.16
C GLN A 59 0.45 15.80 2.48
N LYS A 60 -0.80 16.17 2.77
CA LYS A 60 -1.49 15.71 3.99
C LYS A 60 -1.63 14.18 4.06
N LEU A 61 -1.80 13.52 2.92
CA LEU A 61 -1.86 12.06 2.87
C LEU A 61 -0.47 11.43 2.98
N LYS A 62 0.57 12.06 2.40
CA LYS A 62 1.97 11.64 2.62
C LYS A 62 2.34 11.72 4.10
N ASP A 63 1.99 12.82 4.76
CA ASP A 63 2.24 13.01 6.19
C ASP A 63 1.50 11.96 7.03
N LYS A 64 0.25 11.65 6.67
CA LYS A 64 -0.53 10.59 7.31
C LYS A 64 0.16 9.24 7.17
N VAL A 65 0.50 8.82 5.95
CA VAL A 65 1.16 7.53 5.69
C VAL A 65 2.50 7.44 6.44
N THR A 66 3.30 8.51 6.40
CA THR A 66 4.59 8.57 7.09
C THR A 66 4.42 8.42 8.60
N ARG A 67 3.46 9.13 9.19
CA ARG A 67 3.16 9.05 10.62
C ARG A 67 2.68 7.65 11.00
N GLU A 68 1.68 7.11 10.31
CA GLU A 68 1.14 5.77 10.58
C GLU A 68 2.22 4.68 10.48
N TRP A 69 3.12 4.79 9.49
CA TRP A 69 4.24 3.88 9.36
C TRP A 69 5.24 4.03 10.51
N THR A 70 5.58 5.26 10.90
CA THR A 70 6.50 5.55 12.01
C THR A 70 5.95 5.04 13.34
N GLU A 71 4.67 5.28 13.61
CA GLU A 71 3.98 4.80 14.83
C GLU A 71 3.93 3.26 14.85
N TRP A 72 3.59 2.64 13.72
CA TRP A 72 3.54 1.19 13.62
C TRP A 72 4.93 0.54 13.82
N THR A 73 5.98 1.14 13.29
CA THR A 73 7.35 0.62 13.44
C THR A 73 7.97 0.90 14.80
N ALA A 74 7.47 1.87 15.56
CA ALA A 74 7.92 2.11 16.94
C ALA A 74 7.72 0.87 17.82
N ASP A 75 6.64 0.11 17.58
CA ASP A 75 6.33 -1.13 18.29
C ASP A 75 6.49 -2.38 17.40
N ILE A 76 7.48 -2.36 16.49
CA ILE A 76 7.61 -3.38 15.45
C ILE A 76 7.72 -4.80 16.01
N ASP A 77 8.41 -5.01 17.12
CA ASP A 77 8.58 -6.34 17.70
C ASP A 77 7.24 -6.88 18.22
N ALA A 78 6.43 -6.03 18.86
CA ALA A 78 5.08 -6.40 19.30
C ALA A 78 4.16 -6.67 18.10
N ASN A 79 4.24 -5.84 17.06
CA ASN A 79 3.46 -6.01 15.84
C ASN A 79 3.83 -7.30 15.09
N ILE A 80 5.11 -7.64 15.01
CA ILE A 80 5.55 -8.90 14.41
C ILE A 80 5.01 -10.09 15.22
N VAL A 81 5.18 -10.07 16.54
CA VAL A 81 4.67 -11.16 17.40
C VAL A 81 3.16 -11.34 17.27
N LYS A 82 2.42 -10.22 17.18
CA LYS A 82 0.96 -10.22 17.05
C LYS A 82 0.47 -10.76 15.71
N HIS A 83 1.13 -10.42 14.61
CA HIS A 83 0.63 -10.69 13.27
C HIS A 83 1.34 -11.83 12.55
N LEU A 84 2.58 -12.15 12.93
CA LEU A 84 3.35 -13.18 12.25
C LEU A 84 2.75 -14.57 12.50
N LYS A 85 2.33 -15.20 11.41
CA LYS A 85 1.94 -16.60 11.47
C LYS A 85 3.12 -17.46 11.92
N GLN A 86 2.94 -18.21 12.99
CA GLN A 86 3.92 -19.18 13.48
C GLN A 86 4.08 -20.29 12.44
N THR A 87 5.24 -20.36 11.80
CA THR A 87 5.63 -21.43 10.89
C THR A 87 6.96 -22.04 11.33
N ARG A 88 7.29 -23.21 10.79
CA ARG A 88 8.55 -23.91 11.13
C ARG A 88 9.82 -23.14 10.76
N ASN A 89 9.72 -22.17 9.85
CA ASN A 89 10.86 -21.46 9.26
C ASN A 89 10.89 -19.98 9.66
N ASN A 90 10.21 -19.57 10.74
CA ASN A 90 10.17 -18.18 11.17
C ASN A 90 11.51 -17.72 11.73
N ASP A 91 12.11 -16.76 11.04
CA ASP A 91 13.21 -15.94 11.49
C ASP A 91 12.70 -14.53 11.75
N LEU A 92 12.44 -14.21 13.03
CA LEU A 92 11.85 -12.93 13.44
C LEU A 92 12.70 -11.74 12.99
N GLU A 93 14.02 -11.85 13.12
CA GLU A 93 14.93 -10.78 12.72
C GLU A 93 14.92 -10.57 11.21
N GLN A 94 14.81 -11.64 10.43
CA GLN A 94 14.70 -11.52 8.98
C GLN A 94 13.35 -10.91 8.56
N HIS A 95 12.24 -11.25 9.22
CA HIS A 95 10.95 -10.62 9.00
C HIS A 95 11.00 -9.12 9.33
N LYS A 96 11.55 -8.76 10.49
CA LYS A 96 11.74 -7.37 10.91
C LYS A 96 12.53 -6.57 9.88
N LYS A 97 13.69 -7.09 9.47
CA LYS A 97 14.53 -6.46 8.45
C LYS A 97 13.82 -6.29 7.11
N SER A 98 13.09 -7.31 6.68
CA SER A 98 12.34 -7.32 5.43
C SER A 98 11.25 -6.25 5.42
N ILE A 99 10.46 -6.15 6.50
CA ILE A 99 9.36 -5.19 6.65
C ILE A 99 9.89 -3.76 6.72
N LEU A 100 10.89 -3.52 7.57
CA LEU A 100 11.49 -2.18 7.69
C LEU A 100 12.05 -1.71 6.35
N LYS A 101 12.75 -2.59 5.65
CA LYS A 101 13.27 -2.28 4.31
C LYS A 101 12.13 -1.94 3.35
N PHE A 102 11.06 -2.74 3.33
CA PHE A 102 9.89 -2.52 2.49
C PHE A 102 9.26 -1.15 2.73
N GLY A 103 8.81 -0.90 3.96
CA GLY A 103 8.04 0.32 4.24
C GLY A 103 8.89 1.58 4.17
N ASN A 104 10.14 1.54 4.64
CA ASN A 104 11.03 2.70 4.54
C ASN A 104 11.32 3.05 3.08
N GLN A 105 11.59 2.07 2.20
CA GLN A 105 11.76 2.33 0.77
C GLN A 105 10.52 2.98 0.14
N VAL A 106 9.32 2.56 0.54
CA VAL A 106 8.06 3.12 0.04
C VAL A 106 7.88 4.56 0.53
N VAL A 107 8.06 4.80 1.83
CA VAL A 107 7.92 6.14 2.45
C VAL A 107 8.97 7.11 1.89
N ASP A 108 10.23 6.68 1.78
CA ASP A 108 11.30 7.49 1.23
C ASP A 108 11.04 7.85 -0.24
N TYR A 109 10.60 6.87 -1.04
CA TYR A 109 10.26 7.13 -2.45
C TYR A 109 9.09 8.11 -2.58
N MET A 110 8.01 7.91 -1.83
CA MET A 110 6.84 8.78 -1.82
C MET A 110 7.23 10.23 -1.50
N ASN A 111 8.11 10.43 -0.52
CA ASN A 111 8.56 11.73 -0.06
C ASN A 111 9.73 12.32 -0.87
N SER A 112 10.35 11.56 -1.78
CA SER A 112 11.50 12.02 -2.58
C SER A 112 11.14 13.03 -3.68
N GLY A 113 9.88 13.41 -3.81
CA GLY A 113 9.41 14.43 -4.74
C GLY A 113 7.99 14.86 -4.46
N ASP A 114 7.69 16.10 -4.81
CA ASP A 114 6.33 16.63 -4.77
C ASP A 114 5.81 16.78 -6.20
N TRP A 115 4.89 15.89 -6.56
CA TRP A 115 4.23 15.88 -7.86
C TRP A 115 2.74 16.22 -7.72
N ASN A 116 2.35 16.85 -6.63
CA ASN A 116 0.95 17.16 -6.33
C ASN A 116 0.27 18.00 -7.44
N GLN A 117 1.04 18.86 -8.16
CA GLN A 117 0.52 19.59 -9.32
C GLN A 117 -0.02 18.66 -10.44
N HIS A 118 0.38 17.39 -10.45
CA HIS A 118 -0.09 16.37 -11.39
C HIS A 118 -1.22 15.50 -10.84
N TRP A 119 -1.81 15.86 -9.68
CA TRP A 119 -2.89 15.07 -9.06
C TRP A 119 -4.08 14.86 -10.01
N HIS A 120 -4.36 15.84 -10.88
CA HIS A 120 -5.39 15.74 -11.90
C HIS A 120 -5.24 14.50 -12.79
N GLU A 121 -4.02 14.03 -13.07
CA GLU A 121 -3.79 12.82 -13.86
C GLU A 121 -4.32 11.56 -13.18
N PHE A 122 -4.21 11.50 -11.83
CA PHE A 122 -4.81 10.42 -11.06
C PHE A 122 -6.33 10.51 -11.06
N VAL A 123 -6.89 11.72 -10.92
CA VAL A 123 -8.35 11.93 -10.99
C VAL A 123 -8.90 11.46 -12.35
N ASP A 124 -8.31 11.91 -13.45
CA ASP A 124 -8.73 11.53 -14.79
C ASP A 124 -8.61 10.02 -15.03
N TYR A 125 -7.50 9.43 -14.59
CA TYR A 125 -7.27 7.98 -14.68
C TYR A 125 -8.33 7.20 -13.87
N SER A 126 -8.65 7.65 -12.67
CA SER A 126 -9.63 7.01 -11.79
C SER A 126 -11.04 7.07 -12.38
N LEU A 127 -11.45 8.21 -12.93
CA LEU A 127 -12.76 8.38 -13.58
C LEU A 127 -12.91 7.44 -14.79
N VAL A 128 -11.83 7.25 -15.56
CA VAL A 128 -11.83 6.30 -16.69
C VAL A 128 -11.97 4.86 -16.18
N LEU A 129 -11.26 4.49 -15.10
CA LEU A 129 -11.39 3.17 -14.49
C LEU A 129 -12.81 2.94 -13.97
N ASP A 130 -13.35 3.89 -13.21
CA ASP A 130 -14.68 3.78 -12.62
C ASP A 130 -15.75 3.58 -13.71
N LYS A 131 -15.68 4.36 -14.79
CA LYS A 131 -16.57 4.20 -15.94
C LYS A 131 -16.47 2.83 -16.59
N ASN A 132 -15.25 2.30 -16.75
CA ASN A 132 -15.03 1.05 -17.48
C ASN A 132 -15.30 -0.19 -16.62
N LEU A 133 -15.08 -0.12 -15.31
CA LEU A 133 -15.20 -1.24 -14.38
C LEU A 133 -16.49 -1.21 -13.56
N GLY A 134 -17.28 -0.13 -13.65
CA GLY A 134 -18.46 0.04 -12.81
C GLY A 134 -18.10 0.20 -11.33
N THR A 135 -16.93 0.77 -11.04
CA THR A 135 -16.43 1.02 -9.68
C THR A 135 -16.63 2.49 -9.31
N ASP A 136 -16.34 2.81 -8.05
CA ASP A 136 -16.26 4.17 -7.54
C ASP A 136 -15.04 4.25 -6.62
N ILE A 137 -14.00 4.93 -7.09
CA ILE A 137 -12.73 5.06 -6.38
C ILE A 137 -12.92 5.71 -5.00
N ILE A 138 -13.88 6.63 -4.85
CA ILE A 138 -14.13 7.31 -3.58
C ILE A 138 -14.80 6.38 -2.56
N THR A 139 -15.66 5.48 -3.01
CA THR A 139 -16.20 4.42 -2.14
C THR A 139 -15.11 3.50 -1.63
N VAL A 140 -14.10 3.17 -2.46
CA VAL A 140 -12.99 2.29 -2.08
C VAL A 140 -11.95 3.02 -1.22
N TYR A 141 -11.69 4.30 -1.52
CA TYR A 141 -10.67 5.15 -0.91
C TYR A 141 -11.28 6.49 -0.48
N PRO A 142 -12.11 6.53 0.57
CA PRO A 142 -12.82 7.75 0.99
C PRO A 142 -11.86 8.88 1.41
N GLU A 143 -10.63 8.56 1.76
CA GLU A 143 -9.60 9.54 2.06
C GLU A 143 -9.24 10.44 0.87
N PHE A 144 -9.57 10.04 -0.36
CA PHE A 144 -9.32 10.84 -1.56
C PHE A 144 -10.44 11.84 -1.86
N GLU A 145 -11.63 11.68 -1.28
CA GLU A 145 -12.83 12.49 -1.59
C GLU A 145 -12.55 14.00 -1.61
N GLN A 146 -11.88 14.51 -0.57
CA GLN A 146 -11.58 15.95 -0.46
C GLN A 146 -10.64 16.50 -1.53
N TYR A 147 -10.01 15.63 -2.33
CA TYR A 147 -9.07 16.00 -3.40
C TYR A 147 -9.66 15.81 -4.80
N PHE A 148 -10.89 15.30 -4.89
CA PHE A 148 -11.63 15.21 -6.13
C PHE A 148 -12.47 16.48 -6.36
N PRO A 149 -12.62 16.94 -7.62
CA PRO A 149 -13.48 18.09 -7.94
C PRO A 149 -14.93 17.81 -7.52
N SER A 150 -15.56 18.77 -6.85
CA SER A 150 -16.95 18.64 -6.37
C SER A 150 -17.99 18.38 -7.47
N SER A 151 -17.67 18.68 -8.73
CA SER A 151 -18.54 18.46 -9.90
C SER A 151 -18.64 16.99 -10.35
N ASN A 152 -17.78 16.11 -9.85
CA ASN A 152 -17.73 14.71 -10.28
C ASN A 152 -18.48 13.75 -9.33
N ILE A 153 -19.04 14.28 -8.24
CA ILE A 153 -19.78 13.49 -7.24
C ILE A 153 -21.26 13.32 -7.63
N THR A 154 -21.72 14.02 -8.67
CA THR A 154 -23.14 14.01 -9.05
C THR A 154 -23.36 13.27 -10.36
N SER A 155 -24.07 12.16 -10.24
CA SER A 155 -24.84 11.44 -11.29
C SER A 155 -24.05 10.59 -12.30
N ILE A 156 -23.65 9.40 -11.90
CA ILE A 156 -23.83 8.25 -12.78
C ILE A 156 -25.29 7.80 -12.55
N ASN A 157 -26.23 8.47 -13.18
CA ASN A 157 -27.55 7.88 -13.41
C ASN A 157 -27.34 6.75 -14.42
N ILE A 158 -27.34 5.53 -13.93
CA ILE A 158 -27.44 4.33 -14.72
C ILE A 158 -28.89 4.29 -15.22
N SER A 159 -29.08 4.67 -16.46
CA SER A 159 -30.30 4.39 -17.22
C SER A 159 -30.05 3.16 -18.10
#